data_2a44c8c8289cbafbe9b78bc554eb67a0
#
_entry.id   2a44c8c8289cbafbe9b78bc554eb67a0
#
_cell.length_a   1.000
_cell.length_b   1.000
_cell.length_c   1.000
_cell.angle_alpha   90.00
_cell.angle_beta   90.00
_cell.angle_gamma   90.00
#
_symmetry.space_group_name_H-M   'P 1'
#
loop_
_entity.id
_entity.type
_entity.pdbx_description
1 polymer ?
#
loop_
_entity_poly.entity_id
_entity_poly.type
_entity_poly.pdbx_seq_one_letter_code
_entity_poly.pdbx_strand_id
1 'polypeptide(L)'
;MAEYEIEVKHLSKTFEQKGVHVEALSDINLTIEAGDIYGIIGMSGAGKSTLVRCLNYLEKPTDGQVLIEGKDLGTLSEKELRAQRSDIAMIFQHFNLLMQKSVIDNICFPLQIHGVKRKDAKARARELLKTVGLEDKEKAYPAQLSGGQKQRVAIARALASDPEILLCDEATSALDPQTTASILELLKSINEQFNITIVIITHQMSVIREICNRVAIIEHGELVENGLVEDIFSHPKSKAARELILRDLPEDGVKLEGAVAEQLERIQSDRKLRIVFSENSAFEPVIANMILKFGTPVNILRADTKNVGGVAKGEMILGLPDDRHLQIDMEEYLKEHGLEIEEVTGDVE
;
A
#
# COMPACT_ATOMS: atom_id res chain seq x y z
N MET A 1 26.28 -1.47 -11.40
CA MET A 1 25.14 -0.84 -10.70
C MET A 1 24.66 -1.87 -9.69
N ALA A 2 24.20 -1.46 -8.53
CA ALA A 2 23.59 -2.40 -7.57
C ALA A 2 22.34 -3.02 -8.22
N GLU A 3 22.02 -4.25 -7.88
CA GLU A 3 20.87 -4.98 -8.40
C GLU A 3 19.56 -4.39 -7.83
N TYR A 4 19.62 -3.85 -6.61
CA TYR A 4 18.49 -3.28 -5.88
C TYR A 4 18.81 -1.88 -5.35
N GLU A 5 17.79 -1.01 -5.30
CA GLU A 5 17.85 0.32 -4.70
C GLU A 5 17.95 0.24 -3.18
N ILE A 6 17.07 -0.60 -2.58
CA ILE A 6 17.06 -0.86 -1.13
C ILE A 6 17.16 -2.38 -0.92
N GLU A 7 18.08 -2.79 -0.08
CA GLU A 7 18.21 -4.19 0.34
C GLU A 7 18.29 -4.26 1.86
N VAL A 8 17.44 -5.08 2.45
CA VAL A 8 17.38 -5.34 3.90
C VAL A 8 17.74 -6.80 4.13
N LYS A 9 18.74 -7.04 4.98
CA LYS A 9 19.26 -8.38 5.28
C LYS A 9 19.18 -8.66 6.78
N HIS A 10 18.42 -9.67 7.16
CA HIS A 10 18.30 -10.17 8.54
C HIS A 10 18.05 -9.08 9.58
N LEU A 11 17.29 -8.04 9.20
CA LEU A 11 17.07 -6.87 10.02
C LEU A 11 16.16 -7.21 11.20
N SER A 12 16.69 -7.00 12.40
CA SER A 12 15.94 -7.10 13.66
C SER A 12 16.03 -5.81 14.45
N LYS A 13 14.96 -5.46 15.16
CA LYS A 13 14.93 -4.29 16.04
C LYS A 13 14.21 -4.60 17.36
N THR A 14 14.95 -4.53 18.43
CA THR A 14 14.44 -4.62 19.80
C THR A 14 14.57 -3.27 20.51
N PHE A 15 13.52 -2.84 21.18
CA PHE A 15 13.53 -1.69 22.07
C PHE A 15 13.63 -2.14 23.52
N GLU A 16 14.52 -1.52 24.25
CA GLU A 16 14.65 -1.72 25.70
C GLU A 16 14.11 -0.51 26.46
N GLN A 17 13.03 -0.68 27.19
CA GLN A 17 12.49 0.39 28.03
C GLN A 17 12.11 -0.13 29.41
N LYS A 18 12.76 0.38 30.45
CA LYS A 18 12.50 0.07 31.87
C LYS A 18 12.43 -1.45 32.18
N GLY A 19 13.31 -2.24 31.55
CA GLY A 19 13.36 -3.70 31.75
C GLY A 19 12.36 -4.51 30.95
N VAL A 20 11.61 -3.86 30.06
CA VAL A 20 10.73 -4.52 29.08
C VAL A 20 11.46 -4.56 27.74
N HIS A 21 11.60 -5.75 27.19
CA HIS A 21 12.13 -5.97 25.84
C HIS A 21 10.95 -6.08 24.88
N VAL A 22 10.89 -5.22 23.87
CA VAL A 22 9.89 -5.26 22.81
C VAL A 22 10.61 -5.50 21.49
N GLU A 23 10.47 -6.69 20.96
CA GLU A 23 10.93 -7.01 19.61
C GLU A 23 9.94 -6.43 18.61
N ALA A 24 10.34 -5.38 17.92
CA ALA A 24 9.49 -4.68 16.96
C ALA A 24 9.66 -5.19 15.54
N LEU A 25 10.84 -5.77 15.22
CA LEU A 25 11.15 -6.41 13.93
C LEU A 25 12.03 -7.62 14.20
N SER A 26 11.75 -8.72 13.51
CA SER A 26 12.45 -9.99 13.61
C SER A 26 12.80 -10.52 12.23
N ASP A 27 14.09 -10.65 11.92
CA ASP A 27 14.66 -11.24 10.71
C ASP A 27 14.03 -10.77 9.38
N ILE A 28 13.80 -9.48 9.20
CA ILE A 28 13.25 -8.92 7.96
C ILE A 28 14.27 -9.02 6.83
N ASN A 29 13.86 -9.65 5.73
CA ASN A 29 14.61 -9.75 4.49
C ASN A 29 13.77 -9.20 3.34
N LEU A 30 14.19 -8.09 2.70
CA LEU A 30 13.41 -7.32 1.75
C LEU A 30 14.30 -6.69 0.69
N THR A 31 13.84 -6.67 -0.57
CA THR A 31 14.48 -5.98 -1.68
C THR A 31 13.48 -5.08 -2.40
N ILE A 32 13.92 -3.88 -2.79
CA ILE A 32 13.12 -2.92 -3.55
C ILE A 32 13.96 -2.49 -4.75
N GLU A 33 13.38 -2.59 -5.93
CA GLU A 33 14.04 -2.20 -7.18
C GLU A 33 13.94 -0.68 -7.41
N ALA A 34 14.88 -0.13 -8.18
CA ALA A 34 14.86 1.30 -8.52
C ALA A 34 13.62 1.65 -9.35
N GLY A 35 12.94 2.74 -8.97
CA GLY A 35 11.73 3.20 -9.63
C GLY A 35 10.44 2.48 -9.20
N ASP A 36 10.51 1.51 -8.27
CA ASP A 36 9.32 0.86 -7.72
C ASP A 36 8.45 1.84 -6.91
N ILE A 37 7.13 1.63 -6.95
CA ILE A 37 6.22 2.09 -5.91
C ILE A 37 5.91 0.88 -5.03
N TYR A 38 6.61 0.79 -3.92
CA TYR A 38 6.60 -0.38 -3.05
C TYR A 38 5.73 -0.16 -1.81
N GLY A 39 4.76 -1.03 -1.59
CA GLY A 39 3.88 -0.98 -0.43
C GLY A 39 4.41 -1.78 0.76
N ILE A 40 4.27 -1.25 1.96
CA ILE A 40 4.47 -1.99 3.22
C ILE A 40 3.18 -1.91 4.01
N ILE A 41 2.51 -3.06 4.19
CA ILE A 41 1.21 -3.11 4.84
C ILE A 41 1.23 -4.07 6.04
N GLY A 42 0.29 -3.89 6.96
CA GLY A 42 0.10 -4.72 8.15
C GLY A 42 -0.77 -4.02 9.17
N MET A 43 -1.19 -4.74 10.18
CA MET A 43 -2.01 -4.20 11.27
C MET A 43 -1.29 -3.09 12.05
N SER A 44 -2.07 -2.30 12.82
CA SER A 44 -1.46 -1.34 13.76
C SER A 44 -0.55 -2.07 14.75
N GLY A 45 0.65 -1.53 14.98
CA GLY A 45 1.65 -2.18 15.83
C GLY A 45 2.46 -3.31 15.20
N ALA A 46 2.25 -3.65 13.92
CA ALA A 46 2.98 -4.71 13.24
C ALA A 46 4.49 -4.45 13.01
N GLY A 47 5.00 -3.23 13.28
CA GLY A 47 6.42 -2.89 13.09
C GLY A 47 6.70 -2.00 11.87
N LYS A 48 5.71 -1.66 11.03
CA LYS A 48 5.88 -0.91 9.78
C LYS A 48 6.66 0.40 9.91
N SER A 49 6.23 1.30 10.82
CA SER A 49 6.91 2.58 11.04
C SER A 49 8.32 2.40 11.62
N THR A 50 8.57 1.32 12.37
CA THR A 50 9.90 0.96 12.84
C THR A 50 10.78 0.55 11.65
N LEU A 51 10.26 -0.27 10.73
CA LEU A 51 10.99 -0.67 9.52
C LEU A 51 11.40 0.56 8.70
N VAL A 52 10.48 1.47 8.40
CA VAL A 52 10.79 2.69 7.64
C VAL A 52 11.84 3.56 8.33
N ARG A 53 11.78 3.68 9.64
CA ARG A 53 12.81 4.41 10.38
C ARG A 53 14.17 3.70 10.35
N CYS A 54 14.18 2.38 10.21
CA CYS A 54 15.41 1.64 9.95
C CYS A 54 15.90 1.84 8.51
N LEU A 55 15.01 1.88 7.49
CA LEU A 55 15.39 2.18 6.10
C LEU A 55 16.07 3.53 5.95
N ASN A 56 15.62 4.54 6.68
CA ASN A 56 16.23 5.87 6.75
C ASN A 56 17.35 5.95 7.83
N TYR A 57 17.62 4.85 8.52
CA TYR A 57 18.56 4.78 9.63
C TYR A 57 18.32 5.79 10.76
N LEU A 58 17.08 6.31 10.89
CA LEU A 58 16.64 7.10 12.04
C LEU A 58 16.59 6.23 13.31
N GLU A 59 16.22 4.96 13.14
CA GLU A 59 16.37 3.91 14.14
C GLU A 59 17.46 2.95 13.66
N LYS A 60 18.50 2.77 14.49
CA LYS A 60 19.54 1.78 14.19
C LYS A 60 18.98 0.37 14.41
N PRO A 61 19.13 -0.55 13.47
CA PRO A 61 18.86 -1.95 13.70
C PRO A 61 19.60 -2.49 14.93
N THR A 62 19.01 -3.45 15.62
CA THR A 62 19.70 -4.20 16.68
C THR A 62 20.60 -5.26 16.06
N ASP A 63 20.16 -5.85 14.94
CA ASP A 63 20.93 -6.81 14.14
C ASP A 63 20.55 -6.66 12.65
N GLY A 64 21.37 -7.20 11.76
CA GLY A 64 21.19 -7.15 10.33
C GLY A 64 21.67 -5.84 9.68
N GLN A 65 21.33 -5.66 8.41
CA GLN A 65 21.86 -4.59 7.56
C GLN A 65 20.77 -3.93 6.73
N VAL A 66 20.96 -2.64 6.48
CA VAL A 66 20.21 -1.86 5.48
C VAL A 66 21.20 -1.32 4.46
N LEU A 67 21.05 -1.76 3.23
CA LEU A 67 21.89 -1.31 2.12
C LEU A 67 21.06 -0.41 1.20
N ILE A 68 21.62 0.72 0.82
CA ILE A 68 21.10 1.63 -0.21
C ILE A 68 22.12 1.63 -1.35
N GLU A 69 21.68 1.27 -2.55
CA GLU A 69 22.57 1.08 -3.71
C GLU A 69 23.81 0.21 -3.39
N GLY A 70 23.63 -0.82 -2.58
CA GLY A 70 24.70 -1.72 -2.13
C GLY A 70 25.61 -1.18 -1.03
N LYS A 71 25.40 0.05 -0.53
CA LYS A 71 26.15 0.63 0.60
C LYS A 71 25.45 0.34 1.91
N ASP A 72 26.08 -0.35 2.83
CA ASP A 72 25.55 -0.61 4.16
C ASP A 72 25.58 0.66 5.03
N LEU A 73 24.38 1.16 5.38
CA LEU A 73 24.21 2.36 6.22
C LEU A 73 24.86 2.21 7.60
N GLY A 74 24.98 0.98 8.11
CA GLY A 74 25.58 0.67 9.41
C GLY A 74 27.08 0.91 9.48
N THR A 75 27.75 0.90 8.33
CA THR A 75 29.20 1.10 8.22
C THR A 75 29.60 2.57 8.03
N LEU A 76 28.62 3.44 7.74
CA LEU A 76 28.87 4.85 7.45
C LEU A 76 29.18 5.65 8.70
N SER A 77 30.11 6.61 8.58
CA SER A 77 30.30 7.64 9.59
C SER A 77 29.07 8.56 9.67
N GLU A 78 28.89 9.27 10.77
CA GLU A 78 27.79 10.24 10.95
C GLU A 78 27.72 11.29 9.82
N LYS A 79 28.86 11.68 9.26
CA LYS A 79 28.93 12.64 8.15
C LYS A 79 28.42 12.00 6.84
N GLU A 80 28.86 10.80 6.54
CA GLU A 80 28.45 10.04 5.35
C GLU A 80 26.97 9.67 5.44
N LEU A 81 26.51 9.26 6.62
CA LEU A 81 25.10 8.95 6.86
C LEU A 81 24.19 10.18 6.64
N ARG A 82 24.64 11.38 7.06
CA ARG A 82 23.90 12.62 6.77
C ARG A 82 23.87 12.94 5.26
N ALA A 83 24.95 12.68 4.55
CA ALA A 83 24.98 12.83 3.11
C ALA A 83 24.02 11.83 2.44
N GLN A 84 24.06 10.54 2.81
CA GLN A 84 23.17 9.52 2.25
C GLN A 84 21.69 9.82 2.55
N ARG A 85 21.38 10.42 3.70
CA ARG A 85 20.00 10.85 4.04
C ARG A 85 19.49 12.02 3.18
N SER A 86 20.32 12.72 2.43
CA SER A 86 19.83 13.71 1.46
C SER A 86 19.18 13.05 0.25
N ASP A 87 19.59 11.81 -0.06
CA ASP A 87 19.06 11.03 -1.16
C ASP A 87 17.79 10.23 -0.76
N ILE A 88 17.47 10.22 0.56
CA ILE A 88 16.31 9.53 1.13
C ILE A 88 15.37 10.55 1.81
N ALA A 89 14.34 10.98 1.12
CA ALA A 89 13.34 11.87 1.71
C ALA A 89 12.26 11.09 2.47
N MET A 90 11.65 11.75 3.44
CA MET A 90 10.56 11.15 4.23
C MET A 90 9.38 12.09 4.39
N ILE A 91 8.19 11.56 4.15
CA ILE A 91 6.90 12.19 4.43
C ILE A 91 6.32 11.49 5.65
N PHE A 92 6.00 12.27 6.68
CA PHE A 92 5.48 11.77 7.95
C PHE A 92 3.96 11.87 8.00
N GLN A 93 3.34 11.03 8.82
CA GLN A 93 1.90 10.98 9.05
C GLN A 93 1.27 12.35 9.39
N HIS A 94 1.95 13.21 10.13
CA HIS A 94 1.48 14.52 10.59
C HIS A 94 2.05 15.71 9.81
N PHE A 95 2.37 15.56 8.51
CA PHE A 95 2.95 16.58 7.64
C PHE A 95 4.26 17.22 8.14
N ASN A 96 4.43 17.41 9.42
CA ASN A 96 5.59 18.02 10.10
C ASN A 96 6.06 19.34 9.47
N LEU A 97 5.09 20.19 9.06
CA LEU A 97 5.38 21.50 8.52
C LEU A 97 5.82 22.46 9.62
N LEU A 98 6.76 23.34 9.28
CA LEU A 98 7.19 24.42 10.14
C LEU A 98 6.10 25.51 10.19
N MET A 99 5.29 25.49 11.25
CA MET A 99 4.07 26.31 11.36
C MET A 99 4.33 27.81 11.31
N GLN A 100 5.53 28.27 11.72
CA GLN A 100 5.95 29.67 11.72
C GLN A 100 6.61 30.09 10.39
N LYS A 101 6.75 29.19 9.41
CA LYS A 101 7.33 29.46 8.11
C LYS A 101 6.25 29.42 7.03
N SER A 102 6.39 30.29 6.01
CA SER A 102 5.55 30.24 4.83
C SER A 102 5.70 28.92 4.07
N VAL A 103 4.80 28.63 3.12
CA VAL A 103 4.86 27.47 2.25
C VAL A 103 6.20 27.39 1.52
N ILE A 104 6.60 28.48 0.87
CA ILE A 104 7.89 28.50 0.14
C ILE A 104 9.08 28.31 1.09
N ASP A 105 9.05 28.89 2.30
CA ASP A 105 10.15 28.73 3.26
C ASP A 105 10.18 27.33 3.88
N ASN A 106 9.05 26.61 3.93
CA ASN A 106 9.01 25.19 4.27
C ASN A 106 9.74 24.35 3.22
N ILE A 107 9.47 24.60 1.93
CA ILE A 107 10.10 23.88 0.81
C ILE A 107 11.59 24.23 0.70
N CYS A 108 11.95 25.49 0.93
CA CYS A 108 13.36 25.93 0.92
C CYS A 108 14.18 25.38 2.08
N PHE A 109 13.55 24.91 3.16
CA PHE A 109 14.25 24.57 4.40
C PHE A 109 15.32 23.47 4.24
N PRO A 110 15.06 22.33 3.58
CA PRO A 110 16.09 21.32 3.32
C PRO A 110 17.28 21.89 2.52
N LEU A 111 17.00 22.66 1.48
CA LEU A 111 18.02 23.28 0.62
C LEU A 111 18.92 24.24 1.41
N GLN A 112 18.34 25.00 2.35
CA GLN A 112 19.08 25.91 3.21
C GLN A 112 20.02 25.17 4.16
N ILE A 113 19.60 24.00 4.68
CA ILE A 113 20.46 23.14 5.52
C ILE A 113 21.66 22.65 4.73
N HIS A 114 21.48 22.35 3.43
CA HIS A 114 22.56 21.92 2.53
C HIS A 114 23.37 23.10 1.95
N GLY A 115 23.16 24.35 2.44
CA GLY A 115 23.94 25.51 2.06
C GLY A 115 23.60 26.12 0.68
N VAL A 116 22.48 25.72 0.07
CA VAL A 116 22.01 26.30 -1.20
C VAL A 116 21.66 27.76 -1.00
N LYS A 117 22.11 28.63 -1.92
CA LYS A 117 21.82 30.05 -1.86
C LYS A 117 20.31 30.32 -1.89
N ARG A 118 19.86 31.27 -1.09
CA ARG A 118 18.42 31.59 -0.92
C ARG A 118 17.70 31.86 -2.25
N LYS A 119 18.38 32.48 -3.22
CA LYS A 119 17.80 32.75 -4.57
C LYS A 119 17.49 31.44 -5.30
N ASP A 120 18.45 30.51 -5.30
CA ASP A 120 18.36 29.24 -6.01
C ASP A 120 17.37 28.31 -5.32
N ALA A 121 17.39 28.26 -3.98
CA ALA A 121 16.40 27.53 -3.18
C ALA A 121 14.96 28.00 -3.47
N LYS A 122 14.73 29.32 -3.59
CA LYS A 122 13.42 29.85 -3.93
C LYS A 122 13.00 29.53 -5.38
N ALA A 123 13.95 29.52 -6.32
CA ALA A 123 13.65 29.14 -7.70
C ALA A 123 13.18 27.67 -7.73
N ARG A 124 13.95 26.76 -7.11
CA ARG A 124 13.59 25.34 -7.00
C ARG A 124 12.25 25.13 -6.27
N ALA A 125 12.01 25.85 -5.19
CA ALA A 125 10.75 25.74 -4.45
C ALA A 125 9.53 26.15 -5.30
N ARG A 126 9.65 27.15 -6.19
CA ARG A 126 8.57 27.55 -7.11
C ARG A 126 8.30 26.50 -8.18
N GLU A 127 9.34 25.84 -8.69
CA GLU A 127 9.17 24.72 -9.61
C GLU A 127 8.37 23.60 -8.94
N LEU A 128 8.74 23.23 -7.70
CA LEU A 128 8.04 22.20 -6.94
C LEU A 128 6.61 22.61 -6.56
N LEU A 129 6.34 23.91 -6.31
CA LEU A 129 4.98 24.39 -6.12
C LEU A 129 4.11 24.17 -7.36
N LYS A 130 4.67 24.30 -8.57
CA LYS A 130 3.95 23.95 -9.81
C LYS A 130 3.67 22.45 -9.88
N THR A 131 4.69 21.62 -9.60
CA THR A 131 4.55 20.15 -9.60
C THR A 131 3.40 19.70 -8.69
N VAL A 132 3.23 20.35 -7.52
CA VAL A 132 2.17 19.98 -6.58
C VAL A 132 0.88 20.80 -6.73
N GLY A 133 0.79 21.73 -7.70
CA GLY A 133 -0.39 22.54 -8.00
C GLY A 133 -0.74 23.55 -6.89
N LEU A 134 0.26 24.24 -6.33
CA LEU A 134 0.11 25.21 -5.23
C LEU A 134 0.84 26.53 -5.47
N GLU A 135 0.96 26.99 -6.72
CA GLU A 135 1.67 28.23 -7.09
C GLU A 135 1.09 29.47 -6.39
N ASP A 136 -0.24 29.49 -6.22
CA ASP A 136 -0.98 30.58 -5.58
C ASP A 136 -0.76 30.63 -4.05
N LYS A 137 -0.19 29.58 -3.44
CA LYS A 137 -0.01 29.45 -1.99
C LYS A 137 1.41 29.78 -1.51
N GLU A 138 2.31 30.29 -2.37
CA GLU A 138 3.74 30.55 -2.04
C GLU A 138 3.91 31.26 -0.68
N LYS A 139 3.08 32.28 -0.41
CA LYS A 139 3.19 33.12 0.78
C LYS A 139 2.27 32.68 1.94
N ALA A 140 1.42 31.69 1.73
CA ALA A 140 0.52 31.20 2.78
C ALA A 140 1.30 30.50 3.90
N TYR A 141 0.69 30.38 5.06
CA TYR A 141 1.21 29.63 6.20
C TYR A 141 0.45 28.31 6.37
N PRO A 142 1.05 27.29 6.98
CA PRO A 142 0.40 25.97 7.15
C PRO A 142 -0.99 26.04 7.81
N ALA A 143 -1.22 27.00 8.73
CA ALA A 143 -2.51 27.18 9.38
C ALA A 143 -3.63 27.61 8.41
N GLN A 144 -3.29 28.13 7.23
CA GLN A 144 -4.21 28.61 6.20
C GLN A 144 -4.52 27.55 5.13
N LEU A 145 -3.96 26.34 5.27
CA LEU A 145 -4.05 25.26 4.29
C LEU A 145 -4.98 24.15 4.75
N SER A 146 -5.71 23.54 3.79
CA SER A 146 -6.41 22.27 4.02
C SER A 146 -5.43 21.12 4.28
N GLY A 147 -5.93 19.97 4.76
CA GLY A 147 -5.12 18.77 4.97
C GLY A 147 -4.37 18.33 3.71
N GLY A 148 -5.07 18.23 2.59
CA GLY A 148 -4.48 17.87 1.30
C GLY A 148 -3.46 18.88 0.80
N GLN A 149 -3.70 20.18 1.00
CA GLN A 149 -2.71 21.23 0.66
C GLN A 149 -1.45 21.13 1.54
N LYS A 150 -1.60 20.84 2.85
CA LYS A 150 -0.45 20.58 3.74
C LYS A 150 0.36 19.37 3.26
N GLN A 151 -0.33 18.31 2.83
CA GLN A 151 0.33 17.12 2.30
C GLN A 151 1.10 17.43 1.02
N ARG A 152 0.52 18.18 0.08
CA ARG A 152 1.21 18.63 -1.13
C ARG A 152 2.45 19.48 -0.83
N VAL A 153 2.40 20.34 0.19
CA VAL A 153 3.59 21.09 0.66
C VAL A 153 4.64 20.16 1.27
N ALA A 154 4.22 19.14 2.04
CA ALA A 154 5.15 18.14 2.60
C ALA A 154 5.83 17.33 1.50
N ILE A 155 5.10 16.94 0.45
CA ILE A 155 5.65 16.30 -0.76
C ILE A 155 6.66 17.23 -1.45
N ALA A 156 6.29 18.46 -1.75
CA ALA A 156 7.19 19.44 -2.38
C ALA A 156 8.47 19.67 -1.56
N ARG A 157 8.34 19.73 -0.23
CA ARG A 157 9.51 19.83 0.67
C ARG A 157 10.40 18.59 0.62
N ALA A 158 9.81 17.40 0.56
CA ALA A 158 10.54 16.15 0.44
C ALA A 158 11.34 16.08 -0.87
N LEU A 159 10.75 16.55 -1.97
CA LEU A 159 11.39 16.59 -3.29
C LEU A 159 12.45 17.70 -3.46
N ALA A 160 12.60 18.60 -2.48
CA ALA A 160 13.46 19.77 -2.62
C ALA A 160 14.94 19.43 -2.86
N SER A 161 15.43 18.35 -2.24
CA SER A 161 16.82 17.89 -2.32
C SER A 161 17.07 16.90 -3.47
N ASP A 162 16.13 16.74 -4.41
CA ASP A 162 16.20 15.76 -5.50
C ASP A 162 16.51 14.34 -5.03
N PRO A 163 15.70 13.76 -4.10
CA PRO A 163 15.97 12.45 -3.53
C PRO A 163 15.75 11.34 -4.55
N GLU A 164 16.48 10.23 -4.41
CA GLU A 164 16.31 8.99 -5.16
C GLU A 164 15.21 8.11 -4.56
N ILE A 165 15.04 8.21 -3.23
CA ILE A 165 14.06 7.43 -2.46
C ILE A 165 13.12 8.34 -1.70
N LEU A 166 11.81 8.06 -1.76
CA LEU A 166 10.75 8.74 -1.02
C LEU A 166 10.02 7.75 -0.10
N LEU A 167 10.21 7.90 1.20
CA LEU A 167 9.53 7.11 2.22
C LEU A 167 8.26 7.82 2.69
N CYS A 168 7.09 7.18 2.57
CA CYS A 168 5.79 7.73 2.93
C CYS A 168 5.22 6.96 4.12
N ASP A 169 5.33 7.50 5.34
CA ASP A 169 4.79 6.89 6.56
C ASP A 169 3.35 7.38 6.79
N GLU A 170 2.37 6.53 6.46
CA GLU A 170 0.93 6.81 6.56
C GLU A 170 0.51 8.17 5.98
N ALA A 171 1.09 8.55 4.85
CA ALA A 171 0.97 9.88 4.25
C ALA A 171 -0.46 10.30 3.87
N THR A 172 -1.42 9.38 3.86
CA THR A 172 -2.83 9.63 3.47
C THR A 172 -3.82 9.34 4.59
N SER A 173 -3.40 8.82 5.75
CA SER A 173 -4.29 8.35 6.82
C SER A 173 -5.20 9.43 7.45
N ALA A 174 -4.80 10.70 7.35
CA ALA A 174 -5.54 11.85 7.90
C ALA A 174 -6.35 12.61 6.84
N LEU A 175 -6.52 12.06 5.64
CA LEU A 175 -7.18 12.70 4.50
C LEU A 175 -8.51 12.00 4.18
N ASP A 176 -9.43 12.75 3.60
CA ASP A 176 -10.66 12.19 3.04
C ASP A 176 -10.37 11.38 1.76
N PRO A 177 -11.26 10.46 1.34
CA PRO A 177 -11.01 9.57 0.19
C PRO A 177 -10.69 10.30 -1.11
N GLN A 178 -11.38 11.41 -1.42
CA GLN A 178 -11.15 12.15 -2.65
C GLN A 178 -9.77 12.83 -2.65
N THR A 179 -9.39 13.41 -1.52
CA THR A 179 -8.06 13.99 -1.34
C THR A 179 -6.98 12.92 -1.38
N THR A 180 -7.22 11.75 -0.78
CA THR A 180 -6.31 10.60 -0.84
C THR A 180 -6.04 10.20 -2.29
N ALA A 181 -7.06 9.95 -3.10
CA ALA A 181 -6.89 9.61 -4.52
C ALA A 181 -6.04 10.66 -5.27
N SER A 182 -6.32 11.95 -5.05
CA SER A 182 -5.54 13.05 -5.66
C SER A 182 -4.07 13.10 -5.20
N ILE A 183 -3.74 12.69 -3.98
CA ILE A 183 -2.36 12.58 -3.50
C ILE A 183 -1.66 11.35 -4.09
N LEU A 184 -2.36 10.22 -4.22
CA LEU A 184 -1.83 9.01 -4.83
C LEU A 184 -1.51 9.23 -6.31
N GLU A 185 -2.39 9.90 -7.04
CA GLU A 185 -2.17 10.30 -8.44
C GLU A 185 -0.95 11.22 -8.58
N LEU A 186 -0.78 12.18 -7.65
CA LEU A 186 0.40 13.04 -7.59
C LEU A 186 1.68 12.20 -7.34
N LEU A 187 1.69 11.28 -6.38
CA LEU A 187 2.85 10.44 -6.10
C LEU A 187 3.20 9.55 -7.29
N LYS A 188 2.20 9.00 -7.99
CA LYS A 188 2.42 8.24 -9.22
C LYS A 188 3.06 9.10 -10.31
N SER A 189 2.55 10.31 -10.55
CA SER A 189 3.13 11.22 -11.53
C SER A 189 4.57 11.64 -11.18
N ILE A 190 4.89 11.80 -9.90
CA ILE A 190 6.25 12.08 -9.42
C ILE A 190 7.18 10.90 -9.67
N ASN A 191 6.75 9.66 -9.36
CA ASN A 191 7.53 8.46 -9.66
C ASN A 191 7.84 8.36 -11.16
N GLU A 192 6.84 8.52 -12.02
CA GLU A 192 6.99 8.46 -13.48
C GLU A 192 7.89 9.58 -14.03
N GLN A 193 7.72 10.82 -13.52
CA GLN A 193 8.46 11.99 -14.02
C GLN A 193 9.92 12.01 -13.59
N PHE A 194 10.21 11.62 -12.36
CA PHE A 194 11.54 11.74 -11.75
C PHE A 194 12.25 10.40 -11.57
N ASN A 195 11.58 9.28 -11.87
CA ASN A 195 12.07 7.91 -11.65
C ASN A 195 12.51 7.66 -10.20
N ILE A 196 11.76 8.23 -9.23
CA ILE A 196 12.05 8.11 -7.80
C ILE A 196 11.44 6.81 -7.27
N THR A 197 12.19 6.05 -6.51
CA THR A 197 11.67 4.88 -5.77
C THR A 197 10.79 5.35 -4.60
N ILE A 198 9.55 4.89 -4.54
CA ILE A 198 8.59 5.30 -3.49
C ILE A 198 8.25 4.11 -2.60
N VAL A 199 8.43 4.26 -1.28
CA VAL A 199 8.01 3.26 -0.30
C VAL A 199 6.83 3.82 0.49
N ILE A 200 5.67 3.17 0.38
CA ILE A 200 4.41 3.61 1.02
C ILE A 200 4.07 2.67 2.17
N ILE A 201 3.97 3.23 3.37
CA ILE A 201 3.44 2.52 4.52
C ILE A 201 2.00 2.92 4.73
N THR A 202 1.16 1.92 4.84
CA THR A 202 -0.27 2.11 5.10
C THR A 202 -0.87 0.88 5.78
N HIS A 203 -2.04 1.04 6.36
CA HIS A 203 -2.91 -0.06 6.77
C HIS A 203 -4.11 -0.22 5.80
N GLN A 204 -4.19 0.58 4.73
CA GLN A 204 -5.27 0.60 3.74
C GLN A 204 -4.85 -0.16 2.49
N MET A 205 -5.49 -1.30 2.23
CA MET A 205 -5.23 -2.12 1.04
C MET A 205 -5.62 -1.40 -0.25
N SER A 206 -6.65 -0.53 -0.20
CA SER A 206 -7.06 0.30 -1.33
C SER A 206 -5.92 1.17 -1.86
N VAL A 207 -5.11 1.77 -0.97
CA VAL A 207 -3.92 2.56 -1.35
C VAL A 207 -2.89 1.69 -2.07
N ILE A 208 -2.61 0.49 -1.54
CA ILE A 208 -1.66 -0.46 -2.17
C ILE A 208 -2.12 -0.84 -3.57
N ARG A 209 -3.40 -1.19 -3.70
CA ARG A 209 -4.01 -1.61 -4.97
C ARG A 209 -4.01 -0.51 -6.03
N GLU A 210 -4.11 0.75 -5.60
CA GLU A 210 -4.24 1.89 -6.50
C GLU A 210 -2.92 2.28 -7.17
N ILE A 211 -1.80 2.26 -6.44
CA ILE A 211 -0.55 2.80 -7.00
C ILE A 211 0.69 1.91 -6.85
N CYS A 212 0.68 0.89 -5.97
CA CYS A 212 1.87 0.06 -5.76
C CYS A 212 1.97 -1.04 -6.81
N ASN A 213 3.17 -1.35 -7.24
CA ASN A 213 3.46 -2.51 -8.09
C ASN A 213 3.88 -3.73 -7.28
N ARG A 214 4.51 -3.54 -6.13
CA ARG A 214 4.91 -4.62 -5.21
C ARG A 214 4.48 -4.29 -3.78
N VAL A 215 4.32 -5.33 -2.96
CA VAL A 215 3.91 -5.16 -1.56
C VAL A 215 4.58 -6.17 -0.65
N ALA A 216 4.94 -5.73 0.56
CA ALA A 216 5.34 -6.55 1.70
C ALA A 216 4.27 -6.50 2.78
N ILE A 217 3.91 -7.64 3.32
CA ILE A 217 2.98 -7.78 4.44
C ILE A 217 3.76 -8.09 5.70
N ILE A 218 3.60 -7.24 6.72
CA ILE A 218 4.25 -7.39 8.01
C ILE A 218 3.22 -7.71 9.07
N GLU A 219 3.47 -8.76 9.83
CA GLU A 219 2.68 -9.21 10.97
C GLU A 219 3.60 -9.52 12.15
N HIS A 220 3.31 -8.95 13.33
CA HIS A 220 4.08 -9.18 14.56
C HIS A 220 5.60 -8.99 14.43
N GLY A 221 6.04 -8.04 13.61
CA GLY A 221 7.44 -7.76 13.36
C GLY A 221 8.12 -8.64 12.32
N GLU A 222 7.41 -9.58 11.71
CA GLU A 222 7.92 -10.49 10.69
C GLU A 222 7.36 -10.17 9.30
N LEU A 223 8.15 -10.44 8.26
CA LEU A 223 7.71 -10.38 6.87
C LEU A 223 7.01 -11.69 6.51
N VAL A 224 5.69 -11.68 6.44
CA VAL A 224 4.91 -12.90 6.21
C VAL A 224 4.61 -13.17 4.74
N GLU A 225 4.58 -12.12 3.90
CA GLU A 225 4.39 -12.26 2.47
C GLU A 225 4.98 -11.07 1.70
N ASN A 226 5.51 -11.30 0.50
CA ASN A 226 6.11 -10.29 -0.36
C ASN A 226 5.99 -10.70 -1.83
N GLY A 227 5.63 -9.77 -2.72
CA GLY A 227 5.50 -10.03 -4.14
C GLY A 227 4.83 -8.90 -4.93
N LEU A 228 4.44 -9.22 -6.16
CA LEU A 228 3.61 -8.31 -6.95
C LEU A 228 2.25 -8.13 -6.30
N VAL A 229 1.74 -6.91 -6.32
CA VAL A 229 0.40 -6.59 -5.76
C VAL A 229 -0.66 -7.48 -6.39
N GLU A 230 -0.60 -7.68 -7.70
CA GLU A 230 -1.54 -8.52 -8.44
C GLU A 230 -1.56 -9.97 -7.93
N ASP A 231 -0.38 -10.56 -7.71
CA ASP A 231 -0.26 -11.95 -7.24
C ASP A 231 -0.80 -12.12 -5.82
N ILE A 232 -0.45 -11.19 -4.92
CA ILE A 232 -0.86 -11.25 -3.51
C ILE A 232 -2.37 -11.03 -3.37
N PHE A 233 -2.96 -10.14 -4.20
CA PHE A 233 -4.41 -9.93 -4.17
C PHE A 233 -5.21 -11.08 -4.79
N SER A 234 -4.67 -11.71 -5.83
CA SER A 234 -5.33 -12.86 -6.48
C SER A 234 -5.15 -14.15 -5.68
N HIS A 235 -3.95 -14.39 -5.14
CA HIS A 235 -3.55 -15.63 -4.48
C HIS A 235 -2.84 -15.39 -3.15
N PRO A 236 -3.51 -14.81 -2.13
CA PRO A 236 -2.90 -14.57 -0.83
C PRO A 236 -2.53 -15.90 -0.15
N LYS A 237 -1.26 -16.09 0.18
CA LYS A 237 -0.73 -17.31 0.80
C LYS A 237 -0.84 -17.24 2.32
N SER A 238 -0.50 -16.10 2.90
CA SER A 238 -0.52 -15.89 4.34
C SER A 238 -1.93 -15.63 4.87
N LYS A 239 -2.18 -16.00 6.13
CA LYS A 239 -3.42 -15.65 6.83
C LYS A 239 -3.59 -14.15 6.94
N ALA A 240 -2.50 -13.42 7.25
CA ALA A 240 -2.50 -11.97 7.36
C ALA A 240 -2.89 -11.28 6.05
N ALA A 241 -2.41 -11.78 4.89
CA ALA A 241 -2.81 -11.25 3.58
C ALA A 241 -4.32 -11.40 3.34
N ARG A 242 -4.86 -12.60 3.61
CA ARG A 242 -6.29 -12.88 3.48
C ARG A 242 -7.13 -11.97 4.37
N GLU A 243 -6.77 -11.83 5.64
CA GLU A 243 -7.49 -10.95 6.58
C GLU A 243 -7.44 -9.47 6.17
N LEU A 244 -6.28 -8.98 5.70
CA LEU A 244 -6.13 -7.61 5.25
C LEU A 244 -6.96 -7.33 3.99
N ILE A 245 -6.97 -8.25 3.03
CA ILE A 245 -7.76 -8.14 1.80
C ILE A 245 -9.25 -8.15 2.13
N LEU A 246 -9.69 -9.04 3.03
CA LEU A 246 -11.09 -9.14 3.43
C LEU A 246 -11.60 -7.88 4.15
N ARG A 247 -10.77 -7.23 4.98
CA ARG A 247 -11.15 -6.01 5.71
C ARG A 247 -11.28 -4.76 4.82
N ASP A 248 -10.58 -4.71 3.70
CA ASP A 248 -10.61 -3.56 2.77
C ASP A 248 -11.83 -3.61 1.83
N LEU A 249 -12.58 -4.69 1.87
CA LEU A 249 -13.82 -4.77 1.14
C LEU A 249 -14.85 -3.86 1.84
N PRO A 250 -15.58 -3.01 1.09
CA PRO A 250 -16.51 -2.07 1.70
C PRO A 250 -17.48 -2.81 2.60
N GLU A 251 -17.65 -2.33 3.83
CA GLU A 251 -18.69 -2.76 4.78
C GLU A 251 -20.12 -2.48 4.27
N ASP A 252 -20.26 -1.90 3.09
CA ASP A 252 -21.49 -1.76 2.34
C ASP A 252 -22.00 -3.08 1.72
N GLY A 253 -21.60 -4.21 2.28
CA GLY A 253 -22.48 -5.36 2.31
C GLY A 253 -23.76 -4.88 2.96
N VAL A 254 -24.80 -4.71 2.12
CA VAL A 254 -26.15 -4.37 2.53
C VAL A 254 -26.39 -4.97 3.93
N LYS A 255 -26.56 -4.12 4.96
CA LYS A 255 -27.13 -4.56 6.22
C LYS A 255 -28.51 -5.07 5.88
N LEU A 256 -28.57 -6.37 5.62
CA LEU A 256 -29.82 -7.10 5.42
C LEU A 256 -30.48 -7.16 6.79
N GLU A 257 -31.24 -6.11 7.14
CA GLU A 257 -32.06 -6.10 8.35
C GLU A 257 -33.28 -7.01 8.15
N GLY A 258 -33.52 -7.89 9.12
CA GLY A 258 -34.74 -8.64 9.26
C GLY A 258 -34.89 -9.90 8.39
N ALA A 259 -36.04 -10.10 7.79
CA ALA A 259 -36.50 -11.36 7.16
C ALA A 259 -35.56 -11.93 6.05
N VAL A 260 -34.66 -11.12 5.49
CA VAL A 260 -33.70 -11.58 4.46
C VAL A 260 -32.49 -12.25 5.10
N ALA A 261 -32.04 -11.81 6.28
CA ALA A 261 -30.97 -12.47 7.03
C ALA A 261 -31.42 -13.88 7.48
N GLU A 262 -32.67 -14.03 7.97
CA GLU A 262 -33.23 -15.34 8.30
C GLU A 262 -33.45 -16.27 7.11
N GLN A 263 -33.67 -15.72 5.91
CA GLN A 263 -33.75 -16.54 4.68
C GLN A 263 -32.36 -16.98 4.18
N LEU A 264 -31.33 -16.16 4.38
CA LEU A 264 -29.94 -16.50 4.03
C LEU A 264 -29.35 -17.57 4.96
N GLU A 265 -29.71 -17.58 6.26
CA GLU A 265 -29.38 -18.67 7.18
C GLU A 265 -29.98 -20.02 6.79
N ARG A 266 -31.08 -20.02 6.04
CA ARG A 266 -31.73 -21.26 5.55
C ARG A 266 -31.11 -21.83 4.27
N ILE A 267 -30.23 -21.07 3.60
CA ILE A 267 -29.52 -21.52 2.41
C ILE A 267 -28.07 -21.83 2.83
N GLN A 268 -27.92 -22.79 3.72
CA GLN A 268 -26.63 -23.38 4.07
C GLN A 268 -26.18 -24.25 2.88
N SER A 269 -25.36 -23.69 1.99
CA SER A 269 -24.53 -24.55 1.14
C SER A 269 -23.26 -24.83 1.93
N ASP A 270 -23.03 -26.10 2.26
CA ASP A 270 -21.82 -26.55 2.96
C ASP A 270 -20.53 -26.28 2.16
N ARG A 271 -20.65 -25.94 0.88
CA ARG A 271 -19.54 -25.73 -0.04
C ARG A 271 -19.59 -24.37 -0.71
N LYS A 272 -18.53 -23.59 -0.50
CA LYS A 272 -18.36 -22.24 -1.02
C LYS A 272 -17.19 -22.22 -1.99
N LEU A 273 -17.36 -21.60 -3.16
CA LEU A 273 -16.31 -21.39 -4.15
C LEU A 273 -15.99 -19.91 -4.29
N ARG A 274 -14.72 -19.58 -4.15
CA ARG A 274 -14.18 -18.29 -4.56
C ARG A 274 -13.80 -18.37 -6.04
N ILE A 275 -14.31 -17.44 -6.83
CA ILE A 275 -14.04 -17.32 -8.25
C ILE A 275 -13.32 -16.01 -8.49
N VAL A 276 -12.20 -16.07 -9.19
CA VAL A 276 -11.45 -14.88 -9.60
C VAL A 276 -11.61 -14.68 -11.10
N PHE A 277 -12.05 -13.48 -11.47
CA PHE A 277 -12.19 -13.07 -12.86
C PHE A 277 -10.89 -12.40 -13.31
N SER A 278 -10.21 -12.98 -14.30
CA SER A 278 -9.00 -12.43 -14.90
C SER A 278 -9.27 -11.97 -16.35
N GLU A 279 -8.63 -10.87 -16.73
CA GLU A 279 -8.59 -10.27 -18.07
C GLU A 279 -9.93 -10.05 -18.79
N ASN A 280 -10.53 -10.93 -19.54
CA ASN A 280 -11.76 -10.67 -20.30
C ASN A 280 -12.99 -11.40 -19.76
N SER A 281 -12.81 -12.32 -18.83
CA SER A 281 -13.91 -13.16 -18.32
C SER A 281 -14.94 -12.39 -17.46
N ALA A 282 -14.58 -11.23 -16.93
CA ALA A 282 -15.49 -10.38 -16.14
C ALA A 282 -16.63 -9.76 -16.97
N PHE A 283 -16.52 -9.72 -18.30
CA PHE A 283 -17.55 -9.18 -19.20
C PHE A 283 -18.48 -10.26 -19.76
N GLU A 284 -18.15 -11.52 -19.62
CA GLU A 284 -19.01 -12.61 -20.06
C GLU A 284 -19.98 -12.99 -18.92
N PRO A 285 -21.27 -13.25 -19.23
CA PRO A 285 -22.25 -13.64 -18.23
C PRO A 285 -22.10 -15.14 -17.86
N VAL A 286 -20.88 -15.56 -17.49
CA VAL A 286 -20.53 -16.97 -17.24
C VAL A 286 -21.40 -17.59 -16.16
N ILE A 287 -21.62 -16.85 -15.03
CA ILE A 287 -22.47 -17.32 -13.93
C ILE A 287 -23.93 -17.46 -14.38
N ALA A 288 -24.45 -16.47 -15.12
CA ALA A 288 -25.81 -16.56 -15.64
C ALA A 288 -25.96 -17.74 -16.63
N ASN A 289 -25.01 -17.94 -17.52
CA ASN A 289 -24.98 -19.06 -18.46
C ASN A 289 -24.87 -20.42 -17.76
N MET A 290 -24.07 -20.49 -16.68
CA MET A 290 -23.98 -21.68 -15.83
C MET A 290 -25.34 -22.02 -15.19
N ILE A 291 -26.02 -21.05 -14.60
CA ILE A 291 -27.35 -21.21 -14.00
C ILE A 291 -28.35 -21.70 -15.06
N LEU A 292 -28.34 -21.12 -16.27
CA LEU A 292 -29.20 -21.51 -17.36
C LEU A 292 -28.89 -22.93 -17.86
N LYS A 293 -27.60 -23.30 -17.94
CA LYS A 293 -27.17 -24.62 -18.42
C LYS A 293 -27.58 -25.73 -17.47
N PHE A 294 -27.39 -25.52 -16.19
CA PHE A 294 -27.67 -26.56 -15.18
C PHE A 294 -29.10 -26.48 -14.58
N GLY A 295 -29.83 -25.40 -14.85
CA GLY A 295 -31.20 -25.20 -14.37
C GLY A 295 -31.29 -25.04 -12.83
N THR A 296 -30.18 -24.81 -12.15
CA THR A 296 -30.12 -24.74 -10.69
C THR A 296 -29.52 -23.39 -10.27
N PRO A 297 -30.20 -22.64 -9.39
CA PRO A 297 -29.69 -21.38 -8.86
C PRO A 297 -28.49 -21.62 -7.97
N VAL A 298 -27.56 -20.63 -7.94
CA VAL A 298 -26.46 -20.54 -6.98
C VAL A 298 -26.59 -19.27 -6.16
N ASN A 299 -26.10 -19.32 -4.95
CA ASN A 299 -26.06 -18.12 -4.12
C ASN A 299 -24.81 -17.32 -4.37
N ILE A 300 -24.95 -16.02 -4.63
CA ILE A 300 -23.84 -15.08 -4.65
C ILE A 300 -23.70 -14.57 -3.23
N LEU A 301 -22.74 -15.12 -2.48
CA LEU A 301 -22.48 -14.74 -1.09
C LEU A 301 -21.70 -13.43 -1.04
N ARG A 302 -20.87 -13.18 -2.09
CA ARG A 302 -20.07 -11.98 -2.22
C ARG A 302 -19.73 -11.74 -3.69
N ALA A 303 -19.67 -10.47 -4.10
CA ALA A 303 -19.16 -10.08 -5.42
C ALA A 303 -18.46 -8.74 -5.33
N ASP A 304 -17.21 -8.67 -5.77
CA ASP A 304 -16.45 -7.43 -5.91
C ASP A 304 -15.82 -7.39 -7.30
N THR A 305 -16.18 -6.39 -8.09
CA THR A 305 -15.65 -6.19 -9.45
C THR A 305 -15.16 -4.76 -9.59
N LYS A 306 -13.87 -4.58 -9.93
CA LYS A 306 -13.25 -3.27 -10.14
C LYS A 306 -12.52 -3.22 -11.49
N ASN A 307 -12.43 -2.03 -12.04
CA ASN A 307 -11.61 -1.78 -13.23
C ASN A 307 -10.19 -1.39 -12.78
N VAL A 308 -9.20 -2.22 -13.06
CA VAL A 308 -7.79 -1.98 -12.74
C VAL A 308 -7.03 -1.88 -14.06
N GLY A 309 -6.52 -0.66 -14.36
CA GLY A 309 -5.73 -0.45 -15.58
C GLY A 309 -6.48 -0.67 -16.90
N GLY A 310 -7.82 -0.54 -16.94
CA GLY A 310 -8.63 -0.78 -18.13
C GLY A 310 -9.09 -2.24 -18.27
N VAL A 311 -8.70 -3.13 -17.36
CA VAL A 311 -9.12 -4.52 -17.30
C VAL A 311 -10.07 -4.72 -16.14
N ALA A 312 -11.23 -5.32 -16.37
CA ALA A 312 -12.15 -5.68 -15.30
C ALA A 312 -11.56 -6.88 -14.55
N LYS A 313 -11.20 -6.67 -13.30
CA LYS A 313 -10.79 -7.73 -12.36
C LYS A 313 -11.81 -7.80 -11.24
N GLY A 314 -12.10 -8.97 -10.74
CA GLY A 314 -13.04 -9.13 -9.64
C GLY A 314 -13.01 -10.52 -9.05
N GLU A 315 -13.58 -10.62 -7.87
CA GLU A 315 -13.82 -11.91 -7.23
C GLU A 315 -15.28 -12.05 -6.82
N MET A 316 -15.73 -13.28 -6.78
CA MET A 316 -17.07 -13.64 -6.35
C MET A 316 -17.02 -14.89 -5.49
N ILE A 317 -17.79 -14.93 -4.42
CA ILE A 317 -17.97 -16.13 -3.61
C ILE A 317 -19.38 -16.66 -3.89
N LEU A 318 -19.43 -17.88 -4.44
CA LEU A 318 -20.67 -18.59 -4.70
C LEU A 318 -20.90 -19.70 -3.68
N GLY A 319 -22.12 -19.79 -3.18
CA GLY A 319 -22.62 -20.99 -2.50
C GLY A 319 -23.20 -21.96 -3.53
N LEU A 320 -22.65 -23.15 -3.60
CA LEU A 320 -23.11 -24.19 -4.53
C LEU A 320 -24.32 -24.95 -3.97
N PRO A 321 -25.17 -25.55 -4.82
CA PRO A 321 -26.26 -26.41 -4.38
C PRO A 321 -25.71 -27.68 -3.69
N ASP A 322 -26.52 -28.34 -2.84
CA ASP A 322 -26.09 -29.50 -2.05
C ASP A 322 -25.83 -30.79 -2.84
N ASP A 323 -26.20 -30.83 -4.13
CA ASP A 323 -25.93 -31.97 -5.03
C ASP A 323 -24.45 -32.01 -5.44
N ARG A 324 -23.72 -33.01 -4.93
CA ARG A 324 -22.28 -33.17 -5.16
C ARG A 324 -21.90 -33.40 -6.62
N HIS A 325 -22.75 -34.06 -7.43
CA HIS A 325 -22.48 -34.26 -8.86
C HIS A 325 -22.60 -32.93 -9.58
N LEU A 326 -23.66 -32.20 -9.29
CA LEU A 326 -23.90 -30.89 -9.88
C LEU A 326 -22.79 -29.86 -9.48
N GLN A 327 -22.28 -29.95 -8.25
CA GLN A 327 -21.13 -29.12 -7.82
C GLN A 327 -19.90 -29.36 -8.70
N ILE A 328 -19.56 -30.62 -8.97
CA ILE A 328 -18.42 -30.99 -9.82
C ILE A 328 -18.63 -30.48 -11.25
N ASP A 329 -19.80 -30.68 -11.82
CA ASP A 329 -20.12 -30.23 -13.18
C ASP A 329 -20.07 -28.70 -13.32
N MET A 330 -20.54 -27.97 -12.31
CA MET A 330 -20.47 -26.52 -12.25
C MET A 330 -19.02 -26.01 -12.12
N GLU A 331 -18.20 -26.66 -11.29
CA GLU A 331 -16.76 -26.31 -11.18
C GLU A 331 -16.02 -26.54 -12.51
N GLU A 332 -16.26 -27.67 -13.16
CA GLU A 332 -15.65 -27.99 -14.44
C GLU A 332 -16.06 -26.96 -15.51
N TYR A 333 -17.33 -26.58 -15.53
CA TYR A 333 -17.85 -25.53 -16.40
C TYR A 333 -17.15 -24.19 -16.20
N LEU A 334 -16.97 -23.76 -14.94
CA LEU A 334 -16.30 -22.50 -14.62
C LEU A 334 -14.83 -22.51 -15.04
N LYS A 335 -14.12 -23.64 -14.82
CA LYS A 335 -12.72 -23.83 -15.25
C LYS A 335 -12.57 -23.80 -16.78
N GLU A 336 -13.49 -24.44 -17.50
CA GLU A 336 -13.52 -24.43 -18.99
C GLU A 336 -13.68 -23.01 -19.56
N HIS A 337 -14.33 -22.10 -18.79
CA HIS A 337 -14.49 -20.69 -19.18
C HIS A 337 -13.38 -19.79 -18.65
N GLY A 338 -12.24 -20.36 -18.24
CA GLY A 338 -11.04 -19.62 -17.87
C GLY A 338 -11.13 -18.93 -16.51
N LEU A 339 -12.04 -19.36 -15.63
CA LEU A 339 -12.16 -18.82 -14.28
C LEU A 339 -11.29 -19.62 -13.30
N GLU A 340 -10.56 -18.91 -12.47
CA GLU A 340 -9.81 -19.51 -11.38
C GLU A 340 -10.73 -19.74 -10.19
N ILE A 341 -10.69 -20.96 -9.63
CA ILE A 341 -11.60 -21.40 -8.58
C ILE A 341 -10.82 -21.90 -7.38
N GLU A 342 -11.19 -21.43 -6.21
CA GLU A 342 -10.65 -21.86 -4.93
C GLU A 342 -11.80 -22.25 -3.98
N GLU A 343 -11.68 -23.40 -3.32
CA GLU A 343 -12.66 -23.82 -2.30
C GLU A 343 -12.41 -23.06 -1.00
N VAL A 344 -13.45 -22.39 -0.49
CA VAL A 344 -13.38 -21.65 0.76
C VAL A 344 -13.91 -22.51 1.91
N THR A 345 -13.04 -22.96 2.79
CA THR A 345 -13.41 -23.68 4.01
C THR A 345 -13.47 -22.71 5.18
N GLY A 346 -14.65 -22.47 5.72
CA GLY A 346 -14.91 -21.62 6.88
C GLY A 346 -16.11 -20.70 6.71
N ASP A 347 -16.53 -20.08 7.83
CA ASP A 347 -17.58 -19.06 7.78
C ASP A 347 -17.07 -17.83 7.01
N VAL A 348 -17.87 -17.37 6.06
CA VAL A 348 -17.66 -16.10 5.37
C VAL A 348 -18.25 -15.04 6.28
N GLU A 349 -17.45 -14.59 7.28
CA GLU A 349 -17.75 -13.38 8.05
C GLU A 349 -17.40 -12.11 7.26
#